data_7143f3e3f94af8f0e9182094572588d8
#
_entry.id   7143f3e3f94af8f0e9182094572588d8
#
_cell.length_a   1.000
_cell.length_b   1.000
_cell.length_c   1.000
_cell.angle_alpha   90.00
_cell.angle_beta   90.00
_cell.angle_gamma   90.00
#
_symmetry.space_group_name_H-M   'P 1'
#
loop_
_entity.id
_entity.type
_entity.pdbx_description
1 polymer ?
#
loop_
_entity_poly.entity_id
_entity_poly.type
_entity_poly.pdbx_seq_one_letter_code
_entity_poly.pdbx_strand_id
1 'polypeptide(L)'
;MGDSNNKSFKRNKFHLQPDKLTKAQKGTISEYQAIVDLTKEGYHVALACNPQCPFDLVAVGEDGEIRLIDVKTNSYRKKYKRKTWTKKSLKIYRCPTEKQKKLKIELMMIDNENI
;
A
#
# COMPACT_ATOMS: atom_id res chain seq x y z
N MET A 1 -5.24 30.57 20.31
CA MET A 1 -4.92 30.03 20.27
C MET A 1 -4.19 29.67 20.26
N GLY A 2 -3.78 29.66 20.18
CA GLY A 2 -3.21 29.29 20.10
C GLY A 2 -2.66 28.50 20.32
N ASP A 3 -2.52 28.11 20.22
CA ASP A 3 -2.19 27.22 20.35
C ASP A 3 -2.72 26.36 20.72
N SER A 4 -3.22 26.65 20.81
CA SER A 4 -3.88 25.67 21.35
C SER A 4 -4.31 24.75 20.42
N ASN A 5 -4.51 25.06 19.30
CA ASN A 5 -4.90 24.22 18.44
C ASN A 5 -4.09 23.18 18.17
N ASN A 6 -2.93 23.32 18.11
CA ASN A 6 -2.08 22.30 17.87
C ASN A 6 -2.11 21.32 18.87
N LYS A 7 -2.57 21.66 19.97
CA LYS A 7 -2.60 20.74 20.94
C LYS A 7 -3.52 19.71 20.68
N SER A 8 -4.52 19.99 19.97
CA SER A 8 -5.51 18.96 19.75
C SER A 8 -4.94 17.80 19.04
N PHE A 9 -3.88 17.95 18.27
CA PHE A 9 -3.35 16.82 17.64
C PHE A 9 -2.46 16.06 18.50
N LYS A 10 -1.96 16.62 19.51
CA LYS A 10 -1.16 15.85 20.22
C LYS A 10 -1.72 15.22 21.23
N ARG A 11 -2.80 15.48 21.47
CA ARG A 11 -3.26 15.03 22.41
C ARG A 11 -3.63 13.92 22.65
N ASN A 12 -3.55 13.38 22.05
CA ASN A 12 -4.32 12.50 22.11
C ASN A 12 -3.84 11.27 22.58
N LYS A 13 -4.06 10.90 23.71
CA LYS A 13 -3.75 9.65 24.21
C LYS A 13 -4.68 8.64 23.75
N PHE A 14 -5.75 9.07 23.13
CA PHE A 14 -6.73 8.13 22.67
C PHE A 14 -6.53 7.81 21.25
N HIS A 15 -5.39 8.16 20.71
CA HIS A 15 -5.15 7.90 19.40
C HIS A 15 -5.18 6.49 19.07
N LEU A 16 -5.41 6.19 17.84
CA LEU A 16 -5.34 4.85 17.35
C LEU A 16 -3.93 4.35 17.49
N GLN A 17 -3.80 3.12 17.86
CA GLN A 17 -2.51 2.47 17.96
C GLN A 17 -2.16 1.89 16.59
N PRO A 18 -0.93 1.96 16.17
CA PRO A 18 -0.55 1.40 14.88
C PRO A 18 -0.91 -0.06 14.72
N ASP A 19 -0.82 -0.85 15.80
CA ASP A 19 -1.14 -2.24 15.72
C ASP A 19 -2.62 -2.50 15.70
N LYS A 20 -3.44 -1.48 15.82
CA LYS A 20 -4.88 -1.63 15.76
C LYS A 20 -5.49 -1.16 14.45
N LEU A 21 -4.67 -0.84 13.49
CA LEU A 21 -5.19 -0.44 12.21
C LEU A 21 -5.87 -1.61 11.53
N THR A 22 -6.99 -1.35 10.87
CA THR A 22 -7.68 -2.39 10.13
C THR A 22 -6.95 -2.72 8.85
N LYS A 23 -7.29 -3.84 8.23
CA LYS A 23 -6.72 -4.20 6.97
C LYS A 23 -7.00 -3.13 5.92
N ALA A 24 -8.20 -2.58 5.93
CA ALA A 24 -8.57 -1.53 4.98
C ALA A 24 -7.71 -0.29 5.17
N GLN A 25 -7.44 0.08 6.41
CA GLN A 25 -6.60 1.24 6.68
C GLN A 25 -5.17 1.00 6.22
N LYS A 26 -4.65 -0.20 6.44
CA LYS A 26 -3.31 -0.54 5.98
C LYS A 26 -3.23 -0.53 4.46
N GLY A 27 -4.28 -0.98 3.80
CA GLY A 27 -4.34 -0.93 2.35
C GLY A 27 -4.32 0.49 1.82
N THR A 28 -5.06 1.39 2.48
CA THR A 28 -5.07 2.80 2.11
C THR A 28 -3.67 3.42 2.27
N ILE A 29 -3.01 3.12 3.38
CA ILE A 29 -1.66 3.61 3.60
C ILE A 29 -0.73 3.12 2.50
N SER A 30 -0.84 1.85 2.12
CA SER A 30 -0.02 1.29 1.05
C SER A 30 -0.25 1.98 -0.27
N GLU A 31 -1.51 2.30 -0.59
CA GLU A 31 -1.81 3.01 -1.83
C GLU A 31 -1.18 4.38 -1.84
N TYR A 32 -1.29 5.13 -0.74
CA TYR A 32 -0.68 6.44 -0.68
C TYR A 32 0.85 6.36 -0.70
N GLN A 33 1.42 5.34 -0.08
CA GLN A 33 2.86 5.15 -0.14
C GLN A 33 3.31 4.88 -1.58
N ALA A 34 2.54 4.10 -2.32
CA ALA A 34 2.84 3.85 -3.73
C ALA A 34 2.79 5.15 -4.54
N ILE A 35 1.81 6.02 -4.25
CA ILE A 35 1.73 7.30 -4.93
C ILE A 35 2.97 8.14 -4.65
N VAL A 36 3.41 8.18 -3.39
CA VAL A 36 4.60 8.93 -3.03
C VAL A 36 5.82 8.39 -3.77
N ASP A 37 5.98 7.08 -3.76
CA ASP A 37 7.15 6.46 -4.40
C ASP A 37 7.18 6.72 -5.91
N LEU A 38 6.04 6.54 -6.56
CA LEU A 38 5.96 6.75 -8.01
C LEU A 38 6.15 8.22 -8.37
N THR A 39 5.63 9.12 -7.54
CA THR A 39 5.79 10.54 -7.78
C THR A 39 7.27 10.92 -7.66
N LYS A 40 7.97 10.33 -6.70
CA LYS A 40 9.41 10.60 -6.57
C LYS A 40 10.20 10.10 -7.77
N GLU A 41 9.69 9.07 -8.43
CA GLU A 41 10.35 8.54 -9.63
C GLU A 41 9.99 9.33 -10.89
N GLY A 42 9.15 10.32 -10.78
CA GLY A 42 8.82 11.16 -11.92
C GLY A 42 7.53 10.83 -12.64
N TYR A 43 6.73 9.90 -12.10
CA TYR A 43 5.47 9.56 -12.74
C TYR A 43 4.36 10.51 -12.33
N HIS A 44 3.41 10.71 -13.24
CA HIS A 44 2.18 11.40 -12.93
C HIS A 44 1.18 10.32 -12.55
N VAL A 45 0.61 10.40 -11.35
CA VAL A 45 -0.18 9.30 -10.79
C VAL A 45 -1.63 9.70 -10.60
N ALA A 46 -2.54 8.81 -10.97
CA ALA A 46 -3.96 9.00 -10.74
C ALA A 46 -4.53 7.77 -10.04
N LEU A 47 -5.49 7.99 -9.16
CA LEU A 47 -6.16 6.89 -8.45
C LEU A 47 -7.39 6.47 -9.22
N ALA A 48 -7.66 5.18 -9.23
CA ALA A 48 -8.91 4.67 -9.77
C ALA A 48 -10.02 5.00 -8.78
N CYS A 49 -11.11 5.53 -9.25
CA CYS A 49 -12.21 5.92 -8.38
C CYS A 49 -13.30 4.85 -8.28
N ASN A 50 -13.29 3.87 -9.16
CA ASN A 50 -14.34 2.86 -9.20
C ASN A 50 -13.88 1.62 -8.43
N PRO A 51 -14.61 1.19 -7.41
CA PRO A 51 -14.17 0.04 -6.62
C PRO A 51 -14.14 -1.27 -7.41
N GLN A 52 -14.80 -1.32 -8.56
CA GLN A 52 -14.76 -2.52 -9.41
C GLN A 52 -13.56 -2.49 -10.36
N CYS A 53 -12.79 -1.42 -10.35
CA CYS A 53 -11.65 -1.30 -11.25
C CYS A 53 -10.58 -2.33 -10.87
N PRO A 54 -10.02 -3.07 -11.83
CA PRO A 54 -9.04 -4.11 -11.51
C PRO A 54 -7.65 -3.59 -11.16
N PHE A 55 -7.43 -2.28 -11.22
CA PHE A 55 -6.18 -1.68 -10.79
C PHE A 55 -6.47 -0.51 -9.86
N ASP A 56 -5.51 -0.13 -9.05
CA ASP A 56 -5.69 0.94 -8.09
C ASP A 56 -5.17 2.28 -8.59
N LEU A 57 -4.09 2.24 -9.36
CA LEU A 57 -3.40 3.44 -9.80
C LEU A 57 -3.07 3.37 -11.27
N VAL A 58 -2.97 4.55 -11.89
CA VAL A 58 -2.39 4.68 -13.21
C VAL A 58 -1.19 5.61 -13.07
N ALA A 59 -0.03 5.21 -13.53
CA ALA A 59 1.16 6.03 -13.48
C ALA A 59 1.62 6.28 -14.92
N VAL A 60 1.79 7.55 -15.26
CA VAL A 60 2.20 7.94 -16.61
C VAL A 60 3.57 8.58 -16.53
N GLY A 61 4.52 8.03 -17.26
CA GLY A 61 5.88 8.58 -17.31
C GLY A 61 5.99 9.75 -18.22
N GLU A 62 7.12 10.44 -18.13
CA GLU A 62 7.35 11.63 -18.94
C GLU A 62 7.42 11.30 -20.43
N ASP A 63 7.77 10.09 -20.77
CA ASP A 63 7.85 9.66 -22.15
C ASP A 63 6.52 9.10 -22.65
N GLY A 64 5.48 9.17 -21.85
CA GLY A 64 4.18 8.65 -22.23
C GLY A 64 3.94 7.20 -21.83
N GLU A 65 4.88 6.58 -21.15
CA GLU A 65 4.71 5.22 -20.68
C GLU A 65 3.53 5.17 -19.71
N ILE A 66 2.67 4.19 -19.85
CA ILE A 66 1.52 4.03 -18.97
C ILE A 66 1.64 2.74 -18.21
N ARG A 67 1.52 2.81 -16.90
CA ARG A 67 1.56 1.63 -16.04
C ARG A 67 0.25 1.53 -15.27
N LEU A 68 -0.38 0.36 -15.33
CA LEU A 68 -1.59 0.08 -14.55
C LEU A 68 -1.15 -0.74 -13.36
N ILE A 69 -1.43 -0.27 -12.16
CA ILE A 69 -0.83 -0.83 -10.96
C ILE A 69 -1.88 -1.24 -9.94
N ASP A 70 -1.76 -2.45 -9.41
CA ASP A 70 -2.58 -2.92 -8.32
C ASP A 70 -1.66 -2.96 -7.11
N VAL A 71 -1.93 -2.14 -6.09
CA VAL A 71 -1.10 -2.04 -4.91
C VAL A 71 -1.52 -3.08 -3.90
N LYS A 72 -0.56 -3.84 -3.42
CA LYS A 72 -0.82 -4.85 -2.40
C LYS A 72 0.12 -4.64 -1.24
N THR A 73 -0.38 -4.83 -0.03
CA THR A 73 0.46 -4.78 1.15
C THR A 73 1.09 -6.14 1.35
N ASN A 74 2.39 -6.17 1.63
CA ASN A 74 3.04 -7.43 1.94
C ASN A 74 2.42 -8.05 3.18
N SER A 75 2.21 -9.34 3.14
CA SER A 75 1.65 -10.07 4.27
C SER A 75 2.61 -11.18 4.67
N TYR A 76 2.58 -11.51 5.95
CA TYR A 76 3.46 -12.52 6.50
C TYR A 76 2.65 -13.50 7.35
N ARG A 77 3.08 -14.76 7.38
CA ARG A 77 2.44 -15.73 8.26
C ARG A 77 2.75 -15.35 9.69
N LYS A 78 1.76 -15.50 10.56
CA LYS A 78 1.92 -15.04 11.94
C LYS A 78 2.79 -15.95 12.80
N LYS A 79 2.87 -17.22 12.45
CA LYS A 79 3.63 -18.17 13.26
C LYS A 79 4.63 -18.91 12.42
N TYR A 80 5.78 -19.22 13.04
CA TYR A 80 6.73 -20.03 12.38
C TYR A 80 6.28 -21.47 12.46
N LYS A 81 6.25 -22.15 11.35
CA LYS A 81 5.95 -23.57 11.33
C LYS A 81 7.23 -24.39 11.48
N ARG A 82 8.36 -23.81 11.21
CA ARG A 82 9.65 -24.45 11.38
C ARG A 82 10.61 -23.46 11.98
N LYS A 83 11.50 -23.96 12.81
CA LYS A 83 12.46 -23.09 13.48
C LYS A 83 13.40 -22.39 12.50
N THR A 84 13.61 -22.99 11.35
CA THR A 84 14.54 -22.41 10.38
C THR A 84 13.88 -21.34 9.50
N TRP A 85 12.57 -21.13 9.65
CA TRP A 85 11.92 -20.14 8.82
C TRP A 85 12.36 -18.74 9.21
N THR A 86 12.67 -17.92 8.21
CA THR A 86 13.06 -16.55 8.42
C THR A 86 11.86 -15.69 8.05
N LYS A 87 11.99 -14.38 8.24
CA LYS A 87 10.97 -13.44 7.85
C LYS A 87 10.63 -13.58 6.37
N LYS A 88 11.63 -13.78 5.54
CA LYS A 88 11.42 -13.96 4.11
C LYS A 88 10.57 -15.21 3.85
N SER A 89 10.79 -16.28 4.60
CA SER A 89 10.02 -17.49 4.44
C SER A 89 8.58 -17.33 4.86
N LEU A 90 8.31 -16.36 5.74
CA LEU A 90 6.95 -16.13 6.21
C LEU A 90 6.15 -15.23 5.28
N LYS A 91 6.81 -14.57 4.36
CA LYS A 91 6.14 -13.64 3.46
C LYS A 91 5.16 -14.37 2.56
N ILE A 92 3.97 -13.82 2.44
CA ILE A 92 2.96 -14.38 1.55
C ILE A 92 3.10 -13.69 0.21
N TYR A 93 3.38 -14.46 -0.83
CA TYR A 93 3.53 -13.92 -2.17
C TYR A 93 2.19 -13.91 -2.89
N ARG A 94 1.98 -12.90 -3.71
CA ARG A 94 0.76 -12.75 -4.46
C ARG A 94 1.03 -12.76 -5.94
N CYS A 95 0.04 -13.19 -6.69
CA CYS A 95 0.16 -13.24 -8.15
C CYS A 95 -0.99 -12.47 -8.77
N PRO A 96 -0.79 -11.88 -9.94
CA PRO A 96 -1.89 -11.21 -10.63
C PRO A 96 -2.97 -12.22 -11.00
N THR A 97 -4.22 -11.77 -11.01
CA THR A 97 -5.33 -12.60 -11.47
C THR A 97 -5.25 -12.71 -13.00
N GLU A 98 -6.02 -13.62 -13.55
CA GLU A 98 -6.04 -13.79 -15.01
C GLU A 98 -6.50 -12.51 -15.69
N LYS A 99 -7.48 -11.83 -15.14
CA LYS A 99 -7.96 -10.57 -15.69
C LYS A 99 -6.86 -9.53 -15.66
N GLN A 100 -6.11 -9.46 -14.57
CA GLN A 100 -5.02 -8.51 -14.45
C GLN A 100 -3.91 -8.80 -15.44
N LYS A 101 -3.59 -10.07 -15.64
CA LYS A 101 -2.57 -10.44 -16.62
C LYS A 101 -3.00 -10.03 -18.02
N LYS A 102 -4.28 -10.26 -18.34
CA LYS A 102 -4.79 -9.92 -19.64
C LYS A 102 -4.72 -8.42 -19.89
N LEU A 103 -4.97 -7.62 -18.89
CA LEU A 103 -4.93 -6.17 -18.99
C LEU A 103 -3.54 -5.59 -18.75
N LYS A 104 -2.56 -6.46 -18.51
CA LYS A 104 -1.17 -6.03 -18.26
C LYS A 104 -1.04 -5.15 -17.04
N ILE A 105 -1.76 -5.52 -15.99
CA ILE A 105 -1.70 -4.81 -14.72
C ILE A 105 -0.57 -5.41 -13.89
N GLU A 106 0.28 -4.57 -13.33
CA GLU A 106 1.37 -5.05 -12.49
C GLU A 106 1.00 -4.94 -11.02
N LEU A 107 1.56 -5.79 -10.20
CA LEU A 107 1.37 -5.71 -8.77
C LEU A 107 2.53 -4.93 -8.18
N MET A 108 2.22 -3.96 -7.33
CA MET A 108 3.24 -3.22 -6.61
C MET A 108 3.10 -3.58 -5.14
N MET A 109 4.11 -4.23 -4.60
CA MET A 109 4.07 -4.71 -3.22
C MET A 109 4.65 -3.66 -2.29
N ILE A 110 3.88 -3.29 -1.27
CA ILE A 110 4.31 -2.30 -0.29
C ILE A 110 4.47 -3.00 1.05
N ASP A 111 5.62 -2.81 1.66
CA ASP A 111 5.88 -3.41 2.95
C ASP A 111 5.62 -2.38 4.03
N ASN A 112 4.53 -2.52 4.75
CA ASN A 112 4.22 -1.61 5.83
C ASN A 112 3.89 -2.39 7.10
N GLU A 113 4.60 -3.50 7.31
CA GLU A 113 4.34 -4.31 8.47
C GLU A 113 4.65 -3.59 9.78
N ASN A 114 5.38 -2.52 9.74
CA ASN A 114 5.69 -1.77 10.95
C ASN A 114 4.68 -0.67 11.26
N ILE A 115 3.60 -0.62 10.54
CA ILE A 115 2.57 0.37 10.76
C ILE A 115 1.71 -0.03 11.94
#